data_987d4079954673316700fdc70f961082
#
_entry.id   987d4079954673316700fdc70f961082
#
_cell.length_a   1.000
_cell.length_b   1.000
_cell.length_c   1.000
_cell.angle_alpha   90.00
_cell.angle_beta   90.00
_cell.angle_gamma   90.00
#
_symmetry.space_group_name_H-M   'P 1'
#
loop_
_entity.id
_entity.type
_entity.pdbx_description
1 polymer ?
#
loop_
_entity_poly.entity_id
_entity_poly.type
_entity_poly.pdbx_seq_one_letter_code
_entity_poly.pdbx_strand_id
1 'polypeptide(L)'
;MTQTALQPDAVSRQGGTNVDEFTREPRIAYFSMEIALANNIPTYSGGLGILAGDTMRSAADLSLPFVAVSLVSRAGYFTQEIDAAGRQIEHPAEWDPGKSAMPLEAKIVVNIEGRDVWVGGWLYLLKSHMGGIEPVILLDTDVSENSADDRKLTHYLYGGNETYRLKQEIVLGIGGVRMLYALGFQIRQYHMNEGHSAFLAVELLRRFAYPDEDIRPGESRYDVPRVREMCNFTTHTPVEAGHERFRRDIIEYYFSNYIQRVGVTWSQFWVAFTTVVP
;
A
#
# COMPACT_ATOMS: atom_id res chain seq x y z
N MET A 1 14.91 -37.80 -11.71
CA MET A 1 13.51 -37.43 -11.46
C MET A 1 13.36 -35.99 -11.93
N THR A 2 12.76 -35.82 -13.07
CA THR A 2 12.63 -34.52 -13.79
C THR A 2 11.48 -33.75 -13.18
N GLN A 3 11.75 -32.62 -12.53
CA GLN A 3 10.73 -31.68 -12.10
C GLN A 3 10.09 -31.04 -13.34
N THR A 4 8.84 -31.38 -13.58
CA THR A 4 8.02 -30.76 -14.60
C THR A 4 7.66 -29.35 -14.11
N ALA A 5 8.23 -28.31 -14.72
CA ALA A 5 7.85 -26.94 -14.51
C ALA A 5 6.38 -26.80 -14.94
N LEU A 6 5.50 -26.41 -14.00
CA LEU A 6 4.13 -26.01 -14.30
C LEU A 6 4.19 -24.72 -15.14
N GLN A 7 3.77 -24.82 -16.39
CA GLN A 7 3.54 -23.67 -17.25
C GLN A 7 2.39 -22.84 -16.66
N PRO A 8 2.48 -21.49 -16.67
CA PRO A 8 1.34 -20.68 -16.29
C PRO A 8 0.24 -20.87 -17.32
N ASP A 9 -0.91 -21.36 -16.87
CA ASP A 9 -2.11 -21.46 -17.69
C ASP A 9 -2.45 -20.10 -18.29
N ALA A 10 -2.65 -20.09 -19.61
CA ALA A 10 -3.04 -18.91 -20.36
C ALA A 10 -4.37 -18.37 -19.82
N VAL A 11 -4.29 -17.25 -19.08
CA VAL A 11 -5.46 -16.48 -18.66
C VAL A 11 -6.14 -15.95 -19.94
N SER A 12 -7.32 -16.48 -20.24
CA SER A 12 -8.13 -16.04 -21.35
C SER A 12 -8.46 -14.56 -21.19
N ARG A 13 -7.96 -13.74 -22.12
CA ARG A 13 -8.31 -12.31 -22.25
C ARG A 13 -9.75 -12.22 -22.77
N GLN A 14 -10.72 -12.17 -21.87
CA GLN A 14 -12.08 -11.71 -22.19
C GLN A 14 -12.58 -10.81 -21.05
N GLY A 15 -12.73 -9.52 -21.36
CA GLY A 15 -13.65 -8.56 -20.78
C GLY A 15 -13.53 -8.24 -19.29
N GLY A 16 -13.19 -6.98 -18.97
CA GLY A 16 -13.39 -6.34 -17.66
C GLY A 16 -12.47 -6.89 -16.56
N THR A 17 -11.70 -6.03 -15.92
CA THR A 17 -10.87 -6.39 -14.77
C THR A 17 -11.77 -7.02 -13.71
N ASN A 18 -11.59 -8.31 -13.42
CA ASN A 18 -12.53 -9.08 -12.60
C ASN A 18 -12.35 -8.81 -11.10
N VAL A 19 -12.41 -7.54 -10.71
CA VAL A 19 -12.40 -7.10 -9.29
C VAL A 19 -13.78 -7.27 -8.67
N ASP A 20 -14.84 -7.30 -9.50
CA ASP A 20 -16.25 -7.27 -9.08
C ASP A 20 -16.62 -8.45 -8.17
N GLU A 21 -16.01 -9.60 -8.35
CA GLU A 21 -16.27 -10.75 -7.48
C GLU A 21 -15.79 -10.51 -6.04
N PHE A 22 -14.73 -9.70 -5.85
CA PHE A 22 -14.13 -9.40 -4.55
C PHE A 22 -14.77 -8.19 -3.84
N THR A 23 -15.67 -7.46 -4.52
CA THR A 23 -16.35 -6.28 -3.95
C THR A 23 -17.74 -6.57 -3.39
N ARG A 24 -18.22 -7.82 -3.54
CA ARG A 24 -19.58 -8.23 -3.16
C ARG A 24 -19.80 -8.36 -1.66
N GLU A 25 -18.73 -8.52 -0.91
CA GLU A 25 -18.77 -8.67 0.56
C GLU A 25 -17.74 -7.75 1.23
N PRO A 26 -17.99 -7.33 2.49
CA PRO A 26 -17.02 -6.55 3.25
C PRO A 26 -15.75 -7.33 3.54
N ARG A 27 -14.58 -6.69 3.30
CA ARG A 27 -13.26 -7.29 3.45
C ARG A 27 -12.42 -6.62 4.52
N ILE A 28 -11.36 -7.31 4.91
CA ILE A 28 -10.24 -6.77 5.69
C ILE A 28 -9.17 -6.34 4.69
N ALA A 29 -8.82 -5.06 4.71
CA ALA A 29 -7.72 -4.55 3.90
C ALA A 29 -6.40 -4.66 4.67
N TYR A 30 -5.45 -5.43 4.14
CA TYR A 30 -4.14 -5.66 4.72
C TYR A 30 -3.09 -4.82 3.98
N PHE A 31 -2.55 -3.80 4.66
CA PHE A 31 -1.57 -2.87 4.10
C PHE A 31 -0.16 -3.25 4.53
N SER A 32 0.73 -3.41 3.58
CA SER A 32 2.14 -3.68 3.84
C SER A 32 3.03 -3.02 2.79
N MET A 33 4.16 -2.44 3.20
CA MET A 33 5.14 -1.85 2.28
C MET A 33 5.76 -2.93 1.38
N GLU A 34 5.90 -4.15 1.88
CA GLU A 34 6.45 -5.29 1.16
C GLU A 34 5.57 -6.53 1.33
N ILE A 35 5.54 -7.40 0.31
CA ILE A 35 4.76 -8.63 0.32
C ILE A 35 5.42 -9.68 -0.57
N ALA A 36 5.70 -10.87 -0.02
CA ALA A 36 6.27 -11.99 -0.78
C ALA A 36 5.17 -12.76 -1.51
N LEU A 37 5.01 -12.49 -2.81
CA LEU A 37 3.99 -13.13 -3.65
C LEU A 37 4.52 -14.40 -4.33
N ALA A 38 5.65 -14.28 -5.01
CA ALA A 38 6.36 -15.39 -5.65
C ALA A 38 7.86 -15.09 -5.72
N ASN A 39 8.70 -16.11 -5.91
CA ASN A 39 10.15 -15.97 -5.90
C ASN A 39 10.71 -15.03 -7.00
N ASN A 40 9.97 -14.89 -8.09
CA ASN A 40 10.33 -14.04 -9.23
C ASN A 40 9.64 -12.67 -9.20
N ILE A 41 8.95 -12.32 -8.12
CA ILE A 41 8.30 -11.03 -7.93
C ILE A 41 8.98 -10.32 -6.76
N PRO A 42 9.82 -9.30 -7.03
CA PRO A 42 10.69 -8.70 -6.03
C PRO A 42 9.98 -7.60 -5.20
N THR A 43 8.74 -7.85 -4.78
CA THR A 43 7.94 -6.97 -3.93
C THR A 43 8.23 -7.13 -2.45
N TYR A 44 9.34 -7.79 -2.10
CA TYR A 44 9.78 -7.99 -0.72
C TYR A 44 11.30 -8.03 -0.62
N SER A 45 11.84 -7.75 0.57
CA SER A 45 13.27 -7.81 0.86
C SER A 45 13.61 -8.65 2.08
N GLY A 46 12.68 -8.82 3.00
CA GLY A 46 12.98 -9.46 4.28
C GLY A 46 11.80 -10.18 4.93
N GLY A 47 11.93 -10.41 6.24
CA GLY A 47 10.97 -11.17 7.04
C GLY A 47 9.58 -10.55 7.08
N LEU A 48 9.48 -9.22 7.02
CA LEU A 48 8.20 -8.51 7.01
C LEU A 48 7.37 -8.88 5.77
N GLY A 49 8.02 -8.92 4.61
CA GLY A 49 7.36 -9.30 3.36
C GLY A 49 6.99 -10.79 3.31
N ILE A 50 7.83 -11.66 3.87
CA ILE A 50 7.51 -13.08 4.03
C ILE A 50 6.26 -13.24 4.91
N LEU A 51 6.22 -12.57 6.06
CA LEU A 51 5.08 -12.61 6.97
C LEU A 51 3.80 -12.10 6.28
N ALA A 52 3.89 -10.99 5.52
CA ALA A 52 2.75 -10.46 4.77
C ALA A 52 2.23 -11.47 3.73
N GLY A 53 3.14 -12.10 2.97
CA GLY A 53 2.80 -13.13 2.02
C GLY A 53 2.17 -14.35 2.65
N ASP A 54 2.68 -14.82 3.79
CA ASP A 54 2.16 -15.98 4.53
C ASP A 54 0.80 -15.68 5.17
N THR A 55 0.60 -14.45 5.67
CA THR A 55 -0.70 -13.99 6.17
C THR A 55 -1.76 -14.07 5.05
N MET A 56 -1.44 -13.57 3.87
CA MET A 56 -2.36 -13.59 2.74
C MET A 56 -2.61 -15.00 2.21
N ARG A 57 -1.60 -15.90 2.21
CA ARG A 57 -1.79 -17.31 1.87
C ARG A 57 -2.69 -18.01 2.87
N SER A 58 -2.48 -17.76 4.17
CA SER A 58 -3.34 -18.33 5.22
C SER A 58 -4.77 -17.80 5.12
N ALA A 59 -4.95 -16.53 4.79
CA ALA A 59 -6.29 -15.96 4.53
C ALA A 59 -6.97 -16.68 3.36
N ALA A 60 -6.24 -16.89 2.25
CA ALA A 60 -6.74 -17.63 1.10
C ALA A 60 -7.05 -19.12 1.43
N ASP A 61 -6.18 -19.80 2.20
CA ASP A 61 -6.41 -21.17 2.64
C ASP A 61 -7.70 -21.31 3.46
N LEU A 62 -8.00 -20.31 4.28
CA LEU A 62 -9.19 -20.26 5.13
C LEU A 62 -10.39 -19.59 4.46
N SER A 63 -10.25 -19.13 3.22
CA SER A 63 -11.28 -18.37 2.48
C SER A 63 -11.80 -17.16 3.28
N LEU A 64 -10.91 -16.45 3.97
CA LEU A 64 -11.25 -15.22 4.69
C LEU A 64 -11.30 -14.05 3.72
N PRO A 65 -12.26 -13.12 3.85
CA PRO A 65 -12.41 -12.00 2.91
C PRO A 65 -11.34 -10.93 3.12
N PHE A 66 -10.15 -11.15 2.58
CA PHE A 66 -9.03 -10.22 2.63
C PHE A 66 -8.82 -9.52 1.27
N VAL A 67 -8.18 -8.37 1.29
CA VAL A 67 -7.54 -7.73 0.15
C VAL A 67 -6.22 -7.12 0.62
N ALA A 68 -5.10 -7.46 -0.02
CA ALA A 68 -3.84 -6.81 0.29
C ALA A 68 -3.61 -5.56 -0.56
N VAL A 69 -2.91 -4.58 0.01
CA VAL A 69 -2.43 -3.38 -0.68
C VAL A 69 -0.95 -3.23 -0.42
N SER A 70 -0.17 -3.12 -1.49
CA SER A 70 1.27 -2.90 -1.44
C SER A 70 1.73 -2.03 -2.62
N LEU A 71 3.02 -1.73 -2.70
CA LEU A 71 3.62 -1.06 -3.84
C LEU A 71 4.12 -2.07 -4.86
N VAL A 72 4.15 -1.69 -6.14
CA VAL A 72 4.54 -2.58 -7.24
C VAL A 72 6.04 -2.94 -7.22
N SER A 73 6.89 -2.05 -6.69
CA SER A 73 8.35 -2.24 -6.55
C SER A 73 9.01 -2.80 -7.81
N ARG A 74 8.87 -2.07 -8.96
CA ARG A 74 9.32 -2.54 -10.30
C ARG A 74 10.80 -2.90 -10.38
N ALA A 75 11.65 -2.26 -9.57
CA ALA A 75 13.09 -2.53 -9.48
C ALA A 75 13.45 -3.32 -8.21
N GLY A 76 12.44 -3.69 -7.40
CA GLY A 76 12.62 -4.43 -6.15
C GLY A 76 13.52 -3.72 -5.14
N TYR A 77 14.14 -4.52 -4.27
CA TYR A 77 15.18 -4.03 -3.35
C TYR A 77 16.54 -4.04 -4.06
N PHE A 78 17.19 -5.19 -4.15
CA PHE A 78 18.32 -5.46 -5.04
C PHE A 78 18.58 -6.98 -5.09
N THR A 79 19.29 -7.41 -6.13
CA THR A 79 19.89 -8.74 -6.19
C THR A 79 21.39 -8.62 -5.88
N GLN A 80 21.93 -9.60 -5.18
CA GLN A 80 23.32 -9.64 -4.75
C GLN A 80 24.11 -10.60 -5.64
N GLU A 81 25.27 -10.13 -6.08
CA GLU A 81 26.29 -10.95 -6.74
C GLU A 81 27.57 -10.85 -5.93
N ILE A 82 28.28 -11.97 -5.77
CA ILE A 82 29.62 -11.99 -5.17
C ILE A 82 30.62 -12.15 -6.29
N ASP A 83 31.51 -11.16 -6.46
CA ASP A 83 32.55 -11.22 -7.47
C ASP A 83 33.69 -12.19 -7.09
N ALA A 84 34.61 -12.42 -8.02
CA ALA A 84 35.76 -13.32 -7.81
C ALA A 84 36.71 -12.87 -6.68
N ALA A 85 36.64 -11.61 -6.24
CA ALA A 85 37.39 -11.07 -5.11
C ALA A 85 36.62 -11.11 -3.79
N GLY A 86 35.42 -11.70 -3.76
CA GLY A 86 34.56 -11.79 -2.57
C GLY A 86 33.80 -10.50 -2.25
N ARG A 87 33.71 -9.53 -3.17
CA ARG A 87 32.99 -8.27 -2.95
C ARG A 87 31.54 -8.45 -3.41
N GLN A 88 30.62 -7.89 -2.62
CA GLN A 88 29.22 -7.82 -3.00
C GLN A 88 29.01 -6.74 -4.07
N ILE A 89 28.29 -7.11 -5.12
CA ILE A 89 27.79 -6.20 -6.16
C ILE A 89 26.26 -6.25 -6.09
N GLU A 90 25.62 -5.08 -6.15
CA GLU A 90 24.18 -4.93 -6.08
C GLU A 90 23.62 -4.57 -7.45
N HIS A 91 22.57 -5.26 -7.87
CA HIS A 91 21.87 -5.02 -9.13
C HIS A 91 20.38 -4.78 -8.86
N PRO A 92 19.69 -3.94 -9.66
CA PRO A 92 18.24 -3.84 -9.61
C PRO A 92 17.57 -5.21 -9.83
N ALA A 93 16.55 -5.51 -9.05
CA ALA A 93 15.71 -6.71 -9.21
C ALA A 93 14.51 -6.39 -10.10
N GLU A 94 14.75 -6.03 -11.36
CA GLU A 94 13.70 -5.58 -12.28
C GLU A 94 12.71 -6.69 -12.63
N TRP A 95 11.44 -6.35 -12.67
CA TRP A 95 10.38 -7.21 -13.13
C TRP A 95 9.28 -6.43 -13.86
N ASP A 96 8.53 -7.15 -14.69
CA ASP A 96 7.40 -6.61 -15.43
C ASP A 96 6.09 -7.08 -14.79
N PRO A 97 5.31 -6.18 -14.15
CA PRO A 97 4.04 -6.56 -13.53
C PRO A 97 3.05 -7.19 -14.52
N GLY A 98 3.07 -6.79 -15.79
CA GLY A 98 2.19 -7.32 -16.82
C GLY A 98 2.37 -8.80 -17.13
N LYS A 99 3.46 -9.43 -16.65
CA LYS A 99 3.67 -10.88 -16.78
C LYS A 99 2.94 -11.70 -15.72
N SER A 100 2.60 -11.10 -14.58
CA SER A 100 2.06 -11.83 -13.43
C SER A 100 0.79 -11.22 -12.85
N ALA A 101 0.46 -9.98 -13.19
CA ALA A 101 -0.68 -9.23 -12.69
C ALA A 101 -1.46 -8.59 -13.84
N MET A 102 -2.69 -8.23 -13.59
CA MET A 102 -3.58 -7.56 -14.54
C MET A 102 -3.60 -6.06 -14.26
N PRO A 103 -3.46 -5.19 -15.28
CA PRO A 103 -3.57 -3.75 -15.05
C PRO A 103 -5.00 -3.38 -14.64
N LEU A 104 -5.13 -2.48 -13.69
CA LEU A 104 -6.39 -1.90 -13.28
C LEU A 104 -6.70 -0.67 -14.13
N GLU A 105 -7.97 -0.48 -14.50
CA GLU A 105 -8.40 0.73 -15.22
C GLU A 105 -8.49 1.94 -14.30
N ALA A 106 -8.78 1.70 -13.00
CA ALA A 106 -8.90 2.75 -12.01
C ALA A 106 -7.56 3.45 -11.77
N LYS A 107 -7.61 4.78 -11.79
CA LYS A 107 -6.51 5.64 -11.37
C LYS A 107 -7.01 6.60 -10.30
N ILE A 108 -6.17 6.87 -9.33
CA ILE A 108 -6.43 7.83 -8.25
C ILE A 108 -5.32 8.87 -8.20
N VAL A 109 -5.55 9.92 -7.44
CA VAL A 109 -4.57 10.98 -7.23
C VAL A 109 -4.24 11.09 -5.75
N VAL A 110 -2.96 11.26 -5.43
CA VAL A 110 -2.49 11.71 -4.13
C VAL A 110 -1.80 13.06 -4.26
N ASN A 111 -1.90 13.92 -3.25
CA ASN A 111 -1.20 15.20 -3.28
C ASN A 111 0.14 15.08 -2.56
N ILE A 112 1.22 15.37 -3.27
CA ILE A 112 2.60 15.32 -2.77
C ILE A 112 3.28 16.62 -3.15
N GLU A 113 3.82 17.36 -2.18
CA GLU A 113 4.51 18.66 -2.42
C GLU A 113 3.64 19.66 -3.21
N GLY A 114 2.34 19.66 -2.97
CA GLY A 114 1.42 20.59 -3.62
C GLY A 114 0.98 20.22 -5.04
N ARG A 115 1.53 19.15 -5.62
CA ARG A 115 1.15 18.63 -6.94
C ARG A 115 0.37 17.34 -6.84
N ASP A 116 -0.42 17.10 -7.83
CA ASP A 116 -1.19 15.87 -7.96
C ASP A 116 -0.33 14.79 -8.61
N VAL A 117 -0.15 13.67 -7.89
CA VAL A 117 0.55 12.47 -8.35
C VAL A 117 -0.48 11.39 -8.62
N TRP A 118 -0.53 10.92 -9.85
CA TRP A 118 -1.43 9.87 -10.29
C TRP A 118 -0.91 8.49 -9.87
N VAL A 119 -1.80 7.64 -9.44
CA VAL A 119 -1.50 6.27 -9.03
C VAL A 119 -2.45 5.33 -9.76
N GLY A 120 -1.92 4.49 -10.61
CA GLY A 120 -2.58 3.32 -11.16
C GLY A 120 -2.35 2.10 -10.27
N GLY A 121 -2.67 0.92 -10.78
CA GLY A 121 -2.47 -0.29 -10.02
C GLY A 121 -2.53 -1.55 -10.86
N TRP A 122 -2.15 -2.65 -10.22
CA TRP A 122 -2.16 -4.00 -10.77
C TRP A 122 -2.90 -4.92 -9.83
N LEU A 123 -3.71 -5.82 -10.35
CA LEU A 123 -4.36 -6.90 -9.61
C LEU A 123 -3.54 -8.17 -9.76
N TYR A 124 -2.97 -8.64 -8.66
CA TYR A 124 -2.41 -9.98 -8.55
C TYR A 124 -3.40 -10.88 -7.80
N LEU A 125 -3.68 -12.07 -8.32
CA LEU A 125 -4.55 -13.05 -7.66
C LEU A 125 -3.69 -14.08 -6.95
N LEU A 126 -3.66 -13.99 -5.63
CA LEU A 126 -2.96 -14.96 -4.79
C LEU A 126 -3.86 -16.18 -4.64
N LYS A 127 -3.41 -17.31 -5.20
CA LYS A 127 -4.14 -18.58 -5.19
C LYS A 127 -3.62 -19.49 -4.09
N SER A 128 -4.53 -20.03 -3.31
CA SER A 128 -4.26 -21.06 -2.32
C SER A 128 -4.24 -22.46 -2.95
N HIS A 129 -3.47 -23.34 -2.37
CA HIS A 129 -3.55 -24.78 -2.68
C HIS A 129 -4.86 -25.42 -2.21
N MET A 130 -5.59 -24.76 -1.28
CA MET A 130 -6.91 -25.18 -0.81
C MET A 130 -8.06 -24.65 -1.68
N GLY A 131 -7.76 -23.88 -2.73
CA GLY A 131 -8.72 -23.37 -3.68
C GLY A 131 -9.22 -21.93 -3.45
N GLY A 132 -8.86 -21.30 -2.33
CA GLY A 132 -9.17 -19.89 -2.08
C GLY A 132 -8.35 -18.95 -2.96
N ILE A 133 -8.89 -17.77 -3.23
CA ILE A 133 -8.23 -16.72 -4.03
C ILE A 133 -8.42 -15.38 -3.32
N GLU A 134 -7.29 -14.67 -3.06
CA GLU A 134 -7.34 -13.34 -2.47
C GLU A 134 -6.70 -12.31 -3.39
N PRO A 135 -7.33 -11.12 -3.57
CA PRO A 135 -6.81 -10.06 -4.39
C PRO A 135 -5.67 -9.32 -3.69
N VAL A 136 -4.63 -9.02 -4.44
CA VAL A 136 -3.52 -8.14 -4.03
C VAL A 136 -3.45 -6.98 -5.01
N ILE A 137 -3.62 -5.77 -4.50
CA ILE A 137 -3.53 -4.53 -5.26
C ILE A 137 -2.12 -3.97 -5.12
N LEU A 138 -1.40 -3.91 -6.23
CA LEU A 138 -0.06 -3.33 -6.28
C LEU A 138 -0.16 -1.92 -6.88
N LEU A 139 0.10 -0.91 -6.06
CA LEU A 139 0.03 0.50 -6.45
C LEU A 139 1.24 0.89 -7.30
N ASP A 140 1.01 1.62 -8.38
CA ASP A 140 2.03 1.98 -9.35
C ASP A 140 1.90 3.44 -9.78
N THR A 141 2.97 4.21 -9.58
CA THR A 141 3.05 5.60 -10.04
C THR A 141 3.61 5.73 -11.46
N ASP A 142 4.03 4.63 -12.10
CA ASP A 142 4.53 4.65 -13.48
C ASP A 142 3.40 4.74 -14.49
N VAL A 143 2.72 5.89 -14.49
CA VAL A 143 1.63 6.24 -15.39
C VAL A 143 1.99 7.48 -16.20
N SER A 144 1.41 7.62 -17.38
CA SER A 144 1.76 8.68 -18.36
C SER A 144 1.46 10.10 -17.86
N GLU A 145 0.54 10.24 -16.93
CA GLU A 145 0.12 11.52 -16.35
C GLU A 145 1.17 12.14 -15.43
N ASN A 146 2.12 11.33 -14.96
CA ASN A 146 3.14 11.75 -14.01
C ASN A 146 4.41 12.27 -14.69
N SER A 147 5.11 13.16 -13.98
CA SER A 147 6.48 13.56 -14.30
C SER A 147 7.43 12.36 -14.24
N ALA A 148 8.60 12.46 -14.90
CA ALA A 148 9.59 11.38 -14.91
C ALA A 148 10.05 10.96 -13.49
N ASP A 149 10.08 11.90 -12.55
CA ASP A 149 10.49 11.63 -11.17
C ASP A 149 9.35 10.98 -10.37
N ASP A 150 8.12 11.46 -10.52
CA ASP A 150 6.97 10.89 -9.82
C ASP A 150 6.66 9.46 -10.31
N ARG A 151 6.92 9.16 -11.58
CA ARG A 151 6.79 7.80 -12.12
C ARG A 151 7.68 6.77 -11.42
N LYS A 152 8.76 7.20 -10.78
CA LYS A 152 9.72 6.32 -10.09
C LYS A 152 9.44 6.11 -8.60
N LEU A 153 8.41 6.75 -8.04
CA LEU A 153 8.13 6.70 -6.60
C LEU A 153 7.85 5.28 -6.09
N THR A 154 7.33 4.40 -6.94
CA THR A 154 7.05 3.00 -6.59
C THR A 154 8.03 2.00 -7.21
N HIS A 155 9.19 2.45 -7.73
CA HIS A 155 10.15 1.56 -8.38
C HIS A 155 10.98 0.76 -7.38
N TYR A 156 11.60 1.42 -6.41
CA TYR A 156 12.52 0.77 -5.47
C TYR A 156 11.85 0.52 -4.14
N LEU A 157 11.91 -0.71 -3.68
CA LEU A 157 11.51 -1.08 -2.32
C LEU A 157 12.54 -0.52 -1.32
N TYR A 158 12.07 0.29 -0.36
CA TYR A 158 12.92 0.98 0.61
C TYR A 158 14.05 1.83 -0.01
N GLY A 159 13.89 2.26 -1.25
CA GLY A 159 14.89 3.05 -1.94
C GLY A 159 15.01 4.49 -1.44
N GLY A 160 16.09 5.14 -1.86
CA GLY A 160 16.26 6.57 -1.66
C GLY A 160 16.52 7.01 -0.22
N ASN A 161 16.13 8.25 0.06
CA ASN A 161 16.26 8.90 1.35
C ASN A 161 14.92 8.95 2.11
N GLU A 162 14.90 9.55 3.31
CA GLU A 162 13.72 9.76 4.14
C GLU A 162 12.54 10.37 3.35
N THR A 163 12.82 11.35 2.49
CA THR A 163 11.82 12.02 1.65
C THR A 163 11.18 11.06 0.63
N TYR A 164 11.98 10.21 0.00
CA TYR A 164 11.49 9.22 -0.94
C TYR A 164 10.56 8.21 -0.23
N ARG A 165 10.96 7.75 0.95
CA ARG A 165 10.14 6.84 1.78
C ARG A 165 8.84 7.47 2.22
N LEU A 166 8.87 8.74 2.68
CA LEU A 166 7.65 9.48 3.03
C LEU A 166 6.66 9.53 1.85
N LYS A 167 7.16 9.79 0.64
CA LYS A 167 6.31 9.78 -0.56
C LYS A 167 5.71 8.41 -0.85
N GLN A 168 6.49 7.34 -0.66
CA GLN A 168 5.99 5.96 -0.79
C GLN A 168 4.89 5.65 0.24
N GLU A 169 5.06 6.08 1.49
CA GLU A 169 4.05 5.89 2.54
C GLU A 169 2.76 6.69 2.28
N ILE A 170 2.88 7.89 1.70
CA ILE A 170 1.71 8.65 1.24
C ILE A 170 0.96 7.88 0.14
N VAL A 171 1.69 7.35 -0.84
CA VAL A 171 1.10 6.54 -1.91
C VAL A 171 0.45 5.28 -1.33
N LEU A 172 1.14 4.56 -0.44
CA LEU A 172 0.63 3.33 0.17
C LEU A 172 -0.62 3.61 1.01
N GLY A 173 -0.52 4.51 1.99
CA GLY A 173 -1.59 4.76 2.96
C GLY A 173 -2.78 5.48 2.33
N ILE A 174 -2.59 6.73 1.87
CA ILE A 174 -3.68 7.53 1.28
C ILE A 174 -4.10 6.96 -0.07
N GLY A 175 -3.13 6.65 -0.93
CA GLY A 175 -3.40 6.10 -2.26
C GLY A 175 -4.09 4.76 -2.20
N GLY A 176 -3.65 3.86 -1.32
CA GLY A 176 -4.27 2.55 -1.15
C GLY A 176 -5.73 2.60 -0.72
N VAL A 177 -6.07 3.45 0.27
CA VAL A 177 -7.48 3.66 0.65
C VAL A 177 -8.29 4.20 -0.53
N ARG A 178 -7.77 5.21 -1.25
CA ARG A 178 -8.46 5.77 -2.42
C ARG A 178 -8.67 4.74 -3.52
N MET A 179 -7.66 3.91 -3.78
CA MET A 179 -7.73 2.86 -4.80
C MET A 179 -8.79 1.81 -4.45
N LEU A 180 -8.82 1.33 -3.20
CA LEU A 180 -9.86 0.39 -2.75
C LEU A 180 -11.27 0.95 -2.93
N TYR A 181 -11.49 2.23 -2.60
CA TYR A 181 -12.77 2.90 -2.83
C TYR A 181 -13.09 3.05 -4.32
N ALA A 182 -12.11 3.43 -5.16
CA ALA A 182 -12.30 3.57 -6.60
C ALA A 182 -12.65 2.24 -7.28
N LEU A 183 -12.14 1.12 -6.74
CA LEU A 183 -12.44 -0.23 -7.19
C LEU A 183 -13.76 -0.80 -6.62
N GLY A 184 -14.44 -0.07 -5.73
CA GLY A 184 -15.72 -0.49 -5.14
C GLY A 184 -15.61 -1.45 -3.95
N PHE A 185 -14.42 -1.66 -3.39
CA PHE A 185 -14.28 -2.49 -2.19
C PHE A 185 -15.00 -1.90 -0.98
N GLN A 186 -15.71 -2.75 -0.26
CA GLN A 186 -16.28 -2.45 1.04
C GLN A 186 -15.32 -2.94 2.13
N ILE A 187 -14.68 -2.01 2.84
CA ILE A 187 -13.70 -2.38 3.86
C ILE A 187 -14.27 -2.16 5.25
N ARG A 188 -14.28 -3.21 6.07
CA ARG A 188 -14.70 -3.16 7.47
C ARG A 188 -13.54 -2.92 8.44
N GLN A 189 -12.34 -3.38 8.09
CA GLN A 189 -11.14 -3.27 8.91
C GLN A 189 -9.94 -2.98 8.03
N TYR A 190 -9.06 -2.10 8.50
CA TYR A 190 -7.78 -1.76 7.87
C TYR A 190 -6.66 -2.25 8.78
N HIS A 191 -5.91 -3.24 8.34
CA HIS A 191 -4.78 -3.79 9.07
C HIS A 191 -3.49 -3.18 8.54
N MET A 192 -2.77 -2.47 9.40
CA MET A 192 -1.46 -1.89 9.12
C MET A 192 -0.38 -2.85 9.61
N ASN A 193 0.39 -3.39 8.68
CA ASN A 193 1.58 -4.20 8.96
C ASN A 193 2.79 -3.26 9.06
N GLU A 194 3.22 -2.94 10.28
CA GLU A 194 4.14 -1.87 10.63
C GLU A 194 3.63 -0.44 10.32
N GLY A 195 4.44 0.57 10.62
CA GLY A 195 4.10 1.99 10.49
C GLY A 195 3.95 2.53 9.07
N HIS A 196 4.47 1.81 8.07
CA HIS A 196 4.61 2.30 6.69
C HIS A 196 3.29 2.71 5.99
N SER A 197 2.16 2.26 6.51
CA SER A 197 0.84 2.62 5.98
C SER A 197 0.03 3.54 6.90
N ALA A 198 0.64 4.10 7.94
CA ALA A 198 -0.03 4.92 8.96
C ALA A 198 -0.88 6.07 8.36
N PHE A 199 -0.46 6.61 7.20
CA PHE A 199 -1.22 7.66 6.51
C PHE A 199 -2.60 7.21 5.99
N LEU A 200 -2.92 5.92 6.00
CA LEU A 200 -4.29 5.46 5.72
C LEU A 200 -5.29 6.04 6.74
N ALA A 201 -4.87 6.20 8.00
CA ALA A 201 -5.70 6.79 9.04
C ALA A 201 -6.06 8.26 8.72
N VAL A 202 -5.16 9.01 8.10
CA VAL A 202 -5.41 10.40 7.67
C VAL A 202 -6.51 10.44 6.60
N GLU A 203 -6.45 9.55 5.61
CA GLU A 203 -7.49 9.48 4.57
C GLU A 203 -8.83 9.00 5.14
N LEU A 204 -8.82 8.08 6.11
CA LEU A 204 -10.04 7.65 6.81
C LEU A 204 -10.64 8.78 7.65
N LEU A 205 -9.84 9.53 8.42
CA LEU A 205 -10.30 10.72 9.15
C LEU A 205 -10.96 11.72 8.21
N ARG A 206 -10.38 11.97 7.04
CA ARG A 206 -11.00 12.83 6.02
C ARG A 206 -12.34 12.28 5.53
N ARG A 207 -12.46 10.98 5.33
CA ARG A 207 -13.68 10.35 4.81
C ARG A 207 -14.80 10.29 5.83
N PHE A 208 -14.46 10.18 7.09
CA PHE A 208 -15.40 10.14 8.21
C PHE A 208 -15.42 11.46 9.00
N ALA A 209 -15.11 12.58 8.33
CA ALA A 209 -15.33 13.91 8.88
C ALA A 209 -16.82 14.23 8.90
N TYR A 210 -17.27 14.83 9.99
CA TYR A 210 -18.64 15.34 10.10
C TYR A 210 -18.83 16.55 9.17
N PRO A 211 -20.03 16.74 8.58
CA PRO A 211 -20.40 17.98 7.90
C PRO A 211 -20.28 19.19 8.83
N ASP A 212 -19.88 20.35 8.28
CA ASP A 212 -19.66 21.54 9.10
C ASP A 212 -20.91 21.99 9.88
N GLU A 213 -22.10 21.77 9.32
CA GLU A 213 -23.40 22.05 9.94
C GLU A 213 -23.72 21.21 11.16
N ASP A 214 -23.09 20.03 11.29
CA ASP A 214 -23.32 19.11 12.40
C ASP A 214 -22.33 19.31 13.56
N ILE A 215 -21.31 20.17 13.40
CA ILE A 215 -20.25 20.39 14.38
C ILE A 215 -20.63 21.52 15.33
N ARG A 216 -20.67 21.22 16.64
CA ARG A 216 -20.88 22.23 17.68
C ARG A 216 -19.54 22.84 18.13
N PRO A 217 -19.56 24.05 18.71
CA PRO A 217 -18.36 24.67 19.27
C PRO A 217 -17.65 23.75 20.27
N GLY A 218 -16.37 23.43 20.01
CA GLY A 218 -15.54 22.55 20.85
C GLY A 218 -15.59 21.07 20.49
N GLU A 219 -16.42 20.64 19.55
CA GLU A 219 -16.45 19.26 19.06
C GLU A 219 -15.35 19.02 17.99
N SER A 220 -14.91 17.77 17.92
CA SER A 220 -13.98 17.34 16.85
C SER A 220 -14.71 17.22 15.52
N ARG A 221 -14.12 17.73 14.46
CA ARG A 221 -14.56 17.53 13.08
C ARG A 221 -14.50 16.06 12.65
N TYR A 222 -13.63 15.27 13.28
CA TYR A 222 -13.34 13.91 12.87
C TYR A 222 -13.96 12.89 13.81
N ASP A 223 -14.51 11.83 13.23
CA ASP A 223 -14.97 10.65 13.95
C ASP A 223 -13.76 9.74 14.29
N VAL A 224 -12.91 10.24 15.21
CA VAL A 224 -11.70 9.54 15.66
C VAL A 224 -12.02 8.17 16.27
N PRO A 225 -13.04 8.00 17.13
CA PRO A 225 -13.40 6.70 17.67
C PRO A 225 -13.69 5.67 16.58
N ARG A 226 -14.48 6.03 15.59
CA ARG A 226 -14.80 5.16 14.45
C ARG A 226 -13.57 4.74 13.68
N VAL A 227 -12.68 5.68 13.33
CA VAL A 227 -11.46 5.37 12.60
C VAL A 227 -10.56 4.45 13.42
N ARG A 228 -10.44 4.64 14.73
CA ARG A 228 -9.70 3.73 15.61
C ARG A 228 -10.27 2.31 15.61
N GLU A 229 -11.57 2.17 15.69
CA GLU A 229 -12.24 0.86 15.65
C GLU A 229 -12.02 0.14 14.30
N MET A 230 -11.88 0.89 13.23
CA MET A 230 -11.62 0.34 11.89
C MET A 230 -10.15 0.00 11.66
N CYS A 231 -9.22 0.46 12.48
CA CYS A 231 -7.77 0.29 12.29
C CYS A 231 -7.19 -0.74 13.26
N ASN A 232 -6.43 -1.70 12.72
CA ASN A 232 -5.58 -2.61 13.47
C ASN A 232 -4.12 -2.34 13.10
N PHE A 233 -3.28 -2.17 14.09
CA PHE A 233 -1.86 -1.96 13.92
C PHE A 233 -1.09 -3.14 14.51
N THR A 234 -0.16 -3.70 13.74
CA THR A 234 0.74 -4.76 14.22
C THR A 234 2.18 -4.35 13.98
N THR A 235 2.97 -4.33 15.05
CA THR A 235 4.41 -4.16 14.99
C THR A 235 5.11 -5.46 15.32
N HIS A 236 6.17 -5.77 14.58
CA HIS A 236 6.96 -6.99 14.72
C HIS A 236 8.40 -6.68 15.10
N THR A 237 8.84 -5.44 14.90
CA THR A 237 10.23 -5.02 15.01
C THR A 237 10.49 -4.38 16.37
N PRO A 238 11.16 -5.09 17.32
CA PRO A 238 11.37 -4.60 18.68
C PRO A 238 12.57 -3.63 18.79
N VAL A 239 13.13 -3.16 17.68
CA VAL A 239 14.31 -2.31 17.64
C VAL A 239 14.00 -0.96 17.01
N GLU A 240 14.59 0.11 17.52
CA GLU A 240 14.34 1.49 17.07
C GLU A 240 14.62 1.70 15.58
N ALA A 241 15.62 1.03 15.01
CA ALA A 241 15.95 1.09 13.60
C ALA A 241 14.85 0.57 12.65
N GLY A 242 13.88 -0.21 13.17
CA GLY A 242 12.73 -0.70 12.40
C GLY A 242 11.52 0.23 12.42
N HIS A 243 11.60 1.33 13.20
CA HIS A 243 10.53 2.31 13.29
C HIS A 243 10.94 3.58 12.54
N GLU A 244 10.34 3.83 11.40
CA GLU A 244 10.58 5.06 10.67
C GLU A 244 10.04 6.26 11.46
N ARG A 245 10.86 7.30 11.56
CA ARG A 245 10.51 8.55 12.23
C ARG A 245 10.74 9.69 11.26
N PHE A 246 9.68 10.34 10.87
CA PHE A 246 9.77 11.53 10.04
C PHE A 246 9.84 12.80 10.89
N ARG A 247 10.71 13.71 10.52
CA ARG A 247 10.76 15.03 11.14
C ARG A 247 9.44 15.76 10.86
N ARG A 248 8.95 16.48 11.86
CA ARG A 248 7.71 17.24 11.78
C ARG A 248 7.70 18.24 10.63
N ASP A 249 8.77 18.97 10.42
CA ASP A 249 8.91 19.95 9.34
C ASP A 249 8.82 19.32 7.94
N ILE A 250 9.30 18.10 7.78
CA ILE A 250 9.17 17.33 6.53
C ILE A 250 7.70 16.97 6.30
N ILE A 251 7.02 16.40 7.31
CA ILE A 251 5.59 16.09 7.20
C ILE A 251 4.79 17.35 6.88
N GLU A 252 5.03 18.45 7.61
CA GLU A 252 4.32 19.72 7.39
C GLU A 252 4.53 20.26 5.98
N TYR A 253 5.73 20.13 5.41
CA TYR A 253 6.00 20.52 4.04
C TYR A 253 5.21 19.67 3.02
N TYR A 254 5.29 18.33 3.14
CA TYR A 254 4.67 17.42 2.18
C TYR A 254 3.14 17.39 2.26
N PHE A 255 2.58 17.63 3.44
CA PHE A 255 1.14 17.60 3.67
C PHE A 255 0.47 18.98 3.68
N SER A 256 1.20 20.09 3.50
CA SER A 256 0.64 21.45 3.62
C SER A 256 -0.62 21.65 2.78
N ASN A 257 -0.58 21.31 1.50
CA ASN A 257 -1.74 21.43 0.61
C ASN A 257 -2.85 20.41 0.93
N TYR A 258 -2.48 19.20 1.37
CA TYR A 258 -3.48 18.22 1.80
C TYR A 258 -4.28 18.76 3.00
N ILE A 259 -3.61 19.28 4.02
CA ILE A 259 -4.21 19.85 5.22
C ILE A 259 -5.11 21.03 4.88
N GLN A 260 -4.69 21.92 3.97
CA GLN A 260 -5.53 23.02 3.48
C GLN A 260 -6.78 22.53 2.76
N ARG A 261 -6.66 21.55 1.87
CA ARG A 261 -7.81 20.96 1.14
C ARG A 261 -8.80 20.26 2.06
N VAL A 262 -8.32 19.69 3.15
CA VAL A 262 -9.17 19.03 4.16
C VAL A 262 -9.80 20.03 5.11
N GLY A 263 -9.30 21.28 5.14
CA GLY A 263 -9.87 22.38 5.94
C GLY A 263 -9.59 22.25 7.43
N VAL A 264 -8.42 21.73 7.81
CA VAL A 264 -8.02 21.58 9.22
C VAL A 264 -6.77 22.37 9.55
N THR A 265 -6.59 22.64 10.83
CA THR A 265 -5.34 23.20 11.34
C THR A 265 -4.32 22.08 11.62
N TRP A 266 -3.03 22.43 11.61
CA TRP A 266 -1.97 21.48 12.00
C TRP A 266 -2.17 20.93 13.42
N SER A 267 -2.66 21.75 14.35
CA SER A 267 -2.96 21.29 15.71
C SER A 267 -4.02 20.19 15.72
N GLN A 268 -5.12 20.39 14.98
CA GLN A 268 -6.18 19.38 14.85
C GLN A 268 -5.68 18.11 14.17
N PHE A 269 -4.89 18.24 13.12
CA PHE A 269 -4.30 17.11 12.42
C PHE A 269 -3.42 16.28 13.35
N TRP A 270 -2.48 16.89 14.07
CA TRP A 270 -1.59 16.18 14.98
C TRP A 270 -2.34 15.47 16.11
N VAL A 271 -3.32 16.14 16.73
CA VAL A 271 -4.13 15.51 17.78
C VAL A 271 -4.88 14.29 17.23
N ALA A 272 -5.55 14.43 16.09
CA ALA A 272 -6.32 13.33 15.50
C ALA A 272 -5.40 12.17 15.06
N PHE A 273 -4.28 12.49 14.37
CA PHE A 273 -3.35 11.49 13.85
C PHE A 273 -2.68 10.68 14.98
N THR A 274 -2.14 11.35 15.99
CA THR A 274 -1.48 10.69 17.13
C THR A 274 -2.45 9.93 18.04
N THR A 275 -3.75 10.16 17.91
CA THR A 275 -4.78 9.41 18.65
C THR A 275 -5.17 8.12 17.92
N VAL A 276 -5.11 8.09 16.60
CA VAL A 276 -5.47 6.90 15.80
C VAL A 276 -4.28 5.95 15.64
N VAL A 277 -3.11 6.50 15.40
CA VAL A 277 -1.86 5.73 15.22
C VAL A 277 -1.03 5.86 16.49
N PRO A 278 -0.77 4.78 17.22
CA PRO A 278 -0.05 4.80 18.49
C PRO A 278 1.42 5.17 18.35
#